data_07f1e1f25ef352a933d3400c6fc7d327
#
_entry.id   07f1e1f25ef352a933d3400c6fc7d327
#
_cell.length_a   1.000
_cell.length_b   1.000
_cell.length_c   1.000
_cell.angle_alpha   90.00
_cell.angle_beta   90.00
_cell.angle_gamma   90.00
#
_symmetry.space_group_name_H-M   'P 1'
#
loop_
_entity.id
_entity.type
_entity.pdbx_description
1 polymer ?
#
loop_
_entity_poly.entity_id
_entity_poly.type
_entity_poly.pdbx_seq_one_letter_code
_entity_poly.pdbx_strand_id
1 'polypeptide(L)'
;MILPIYVYGQPVLRKVAEDITPDYPNLKELIENMFETMVHADGVGLAAPQIGLPIRVVTITLDPLSEEYPEFKDFNKAYINPHILEVGGEEVNMEEGCLSLPGIHETVKRGNKIRVKYVDENFVEHEVEVEGYLARVMQHEFDHLDGKMFIDHLSPLRKQMIKGKLNTMLKGKARSSYKMKQVK
;
A
#
# COMPACT_ATOMS: atom_id res chain seq x y z
N MET A 1 8.01 16.03 5.78
CA MET A 1 8.74 15.26 6.81
C MET A 1 8.71 13.77 6.44
N ILE A 2 9.87 13.14 6.41
CA ILE A 2 9.97 11.70 6.16
C ILE A 2 9.67 10.93 7.44
N LEU A 3 8.68 10.05 7.36
CA LEU A 3 8.20 9.24 8.48
C LEU A 3 8.82 7.83 8.45
N PRO A 4 8.97 7.17 9.60
CA PRO A 4 9.43 5.78 9.60
C PRO A 4 8.34 4.84 9.09
N ILE A 5 8.76 3.85 8.29
CA ILE A 5 7.85 2.83 7.76
C ILE A 5 7.79 1.65 8.75
N TYR A 6 6.58 1.28 9.15
CA TYR A 6 6.33 0.16 10.06
C TYR A 6 6.54 -1.15 9.32
N VAL A 7 7.31 -2.05 9.93
CA VAL A 7 7.72 -3.32 9.34
C VAL A 7 6.86 -4.46 9.90
N TYR A 8 6.71 -5.51 9.11
CA TYR A 8 6.02 -6.75 9.47
C TYR A 8 6.29 -7.15 10.93
N GLY A 9 5.24 -7.53 11.64
CA GLY A 9 5.24 -7.78 13.08
C GLY A 9 4.66 -6.64 13.90
N GLN A 10 4.63 -5.42 13.36
CA GLN A 10 3.97 -4.29 14.04
C GLN A 10 2.45 -4.49 14.00
N PRO A 11 1.76 -4.47 15.16
CA PRO A 11 0.32 -4.77 15.22
C PRO A 11 -0.57 -3.91 14.33
N VAL A 12 -0.20 -2.64 14.12
CA VAL A 12 -0.99 -1.71 13.29
C VAL A 12 -1.20 -2.23 11.87
N LEU A 13 -0.25 -3.02 11.33
CA LEU A 13 -0.34 -3.56 9.98
C LEU A 13 -1.43 -4.63 9.83
N ARG A 14 -1.92 -5.18 10.94
CA ARG A 14 -2.98 -6.19 10.96
C ARG A 14 -4.32 -5.66 11.45
N LYS A 15 -4.41 -4.36 11.74
CA LYS A 15 -5.68 -3.72 12.10
C LYS A 15 -6.49 -3.41 10.86
N VAL A 16 -7.81 -3.44 11.00
CA VAL A 16 -8.72 -2.87 10.01
C VAL A 16 -8.75 -1.37 10.24
N ALA A 17 -8.36 -0.61 9.22
CA ALA A 17 -8.33 0.85 9.29
C ALA A 17 -9.75 1.44 9.22
N GLU A 18 -9.93 2.58 9.87
CA GLU A 18 -11.21 3.27 9.94
C GLU A 18 -11.31 4.40 8.92
N ASP A 19 -12.52 4.65 8.43
CA ASP A 19 -12.83 5.83 7.64
C ASP A 19 -12.59 7.08 8.48
N ILE A 20 -12.17 8.16 7.85
CA ILE A 20 -12.01 9.47 8.49
C ILE A 20 -13.07 10.45 7.99
N THR A 21 -13.27 11.51 8.77
CA THR A 21 -14.22 12.59 8.47
C THR A 21 -13.48 13.84 8.00
N PRO A 22 -14.18 14.83 7.38
CA PRO A 22 -13.53 16.06 6.90
C PRO A 22 -12.80 16.87 7.98
N ASP A 23 -13.13 16.64 9.25
CA ASP A 23 -12.51 17.33 10.39
C ASP A 23 -11.28 16.58 10.94
N TYR A 24 -10.79 15.56 10.24
CA TYR A 24 -9.55 14.90 10.64
C TYR A 24 -8.40 15.91 10.66
N PRO A 25 -7.68 16.05 11.80
CA PRO A 25 -6.71 17.13 11.98
C PRO A 25 -5.47 16.93 11.11
N ASN A 26 -5.01 18.03 10.48
CA ASN A 26 -3.77 18.09 9.71
C ASN A 26 -3.68 17.06 8.57
N LEU A 27 -4.81 16.74 7.94
CA LEU A 27 -4.86 15.73 6.87
C LEU A 27 -3.97 16.11 5.69
N LYS A 28 -3.96 17.35 5.28
CA LYS A 28 -3.12 17.82 4.17
C LYS A 28 -1.64 17.59 4.44
N GLU A 29 -1.18 17.95 5.62
CA GLU A 29 0.21 17.72 6.05
C GLU A 29 0.54 16.24 6.10
N LEU A 30 -0.38 15.40 6.59
CA LEU A 30 -0.21 13.95 6.61
C LEU A 30 -0.01 13.40 5.19
N ILE A 31 -0.84 13.80 4.24
CA ILE A 31 -0.76 13.35 2.86
C ILE A 31 0.58 13.78 2.23
N GLU A 32 0.99 15.03 2.44
CA GLU A 32 2.30 15.54 1.98
C GLU A 32 3.45 14.70 2.55
N ASN A 33 3.40 14.40 3.85
CA ASN A 33 4.41 13.58 4.52
C ASN A 33 4.42 12.13 3.98
N MET A 34 3.25 11.59 3.67
CA MET A 34 3.15 10.25 3.07
C MET A 34 3.77 10.21 1.67
N PHE A 35 3.51 11.20 0.83
CA PHE A 35 4.15 11.30 -0.48
C PHE A 35 5.67 11.41 -0.35
N GLU A 36 6.15 12.30 0.51
CA GLU A 36 7.59 12.49 0.73
C GLU A 36 8.26 11.19 1.22
N THR A 37 7.64 10.52 2.18
CA THR A 37 8.13 9.25 2.72
C THR A 37 8.20 8.17 1.65
N MET A 38 7.15 8.03 0.86
CA MET A 38 7.03 7.05 -0.22
C MET A 38 8.10 7.27 -1.30
N VAL A 39 8.24 8.50 -1.77
CA VAL A 39 9.23 8.86 -2.80
C VAL A 39 10.64 8.64 -2.30
N HIS A 40 10.93 9.01 -1.06
CA HIS A 40 12.25 8.79 -0.45
C HIS A 40 12.60 7.29 -0.37
N ALA A 41 11.62 6.44 -0.19
CA ALA A 41 11.81 4.99 -0.11
C ALA A 41 11.71 4.28 -1.48
N ASP A 42 11.60 5.02 -2.57
CA ASP A 42 11.40 4.50 -3.93
C ASP A 42 10.15 3.63 -4.09
N GLY A 43 9.10 3.90 -3.31
CA GLY A 43 7.83 3.23 -3.40
C GLY A 43 6.86 3.90 -4.37
N VAL A 44 5.90 3.13 -4.88
CA VAL A 44 4.84 3.64 -5.77
C VAL A 44 3.51 3.81 -5.04
N GLY A 45 3.37 3.21 -3.86
CA GLY A 45 2.19 3.30 -3.02
C GLY A 45 2.54 3.24 -1.54
N LEU A 46 1.73 3.88 -0.71
CA LEU A 46 1.88 3.86 0.73
C LEU A 46 0.51 4.01 1.39
N ALA A 47 0.20 3.11 2.33
CA ALA A 47 -1.02 3.16 3.13
C ALA A 47 -0.72 3.70 4.53
N ALA A 48 -1.65 4.43 5.12
CA ALA A 48 -1.46 5.04 6.43
C ALA A 48 -1.07 4.05 7.55
N PRO A 49 -1.58 2.81 7.59
CA PRO A 49 -1.09 1.83 8.56
C PRO A 49 0.43 1.59 8.50
N GLN A 50 1.04 1.73 7.32
CA GLN A 50 2.48 1.57 7.15
C GLN A 50 3.30 2.70 7.80
N ILE A 51 2.66 3.77 8.20
CA ILE A 51 3.29 4.84 9.00
C ILE A 51 2.68 4.92 10.41
N GLY A 52 1.97 3.87 10.83
CA GLY A 52 1.49 3.70 12.20
C GLY A 52 0.07 4.21 12.47
N LEU A 53 -0.66 4.64 11.45
CA LEU A 53 -2.00 5.21 11.60
C LEU A 53 -3.07 4.26 11.02
N PRO A 54 -3.96 3.70 11.86
CA PRO A 54 -5.01 2.79 11.39
C PRO A 54 -6.20 3.54 10.77
N ILE A 55 -5.94 4.35 9.76
CA ILE A 55 -6.94 5.14 9.04
C ILE A 55 -6.88 4.84 7.55
N ARG A 56 -8.01 5.03 6.87
CA ARG A 56 -8.15 4.69 5.45
C ARG A 56 -7.67 5.84 4.56
N VAL A 57 -6.35 6.00 4.50
CA VAL A 57 -5.67 6.96 3.61
C VAL A 57 -4.54 6.25 2.88
N VAL A 58 -4.47 6.44 1.56
CA VAL A 58 -3.44 5.85 0.70
C VAL A 58 -2.93 6.92 -0.26
N THR A 59 -1.62 6.92 -0.50
CA THR A 59 -0.99 7.72 -1.55
C THR A 59 -0.40 6.80 -2.62
N ILE A 60 -0.56 7.17 -3.88
CA ILE A 60 -0.02 6.44 -5.03
C ILE A 60 0.67 7.44 -5.97
N THR A 61 1.92 7.11 -6.37
CA THR A 61 2.64 7.83 -7.39
C THR A 61 3.07 6.85 -8.48
N LEU A 62 2.63 7.08 -9.71
CA LEU A 62 3.01 6.25 -10.85
C LEU A 62 3.83 7.02 -11.89
N ASP A 63 4.06 8.32 -11.66
CA ASP A 63 4.90 9.15 -12.51
C ASP A 63 6.29 8.54 -12.76
N PRO A 64 6.97 7.91 -11.77
CA PRO A 64 8.25 7.24 -12.04
C PRO A 64 8.20 6.13 -13.08
N LEU A 65 7.01 5.61 -13.38
CA LEU A 65 6.79 4.56 -14.39
C LEU A 65 6.33 5.12 -15.73
N SER A 66 6.33 6.44 -15.92
CA SER A 66 5.79 7.10 -17.11
C SER A 66 6.58 6.83 -18.38
N GLU A 67 7.83 6.40 -18.32
CA GLU A 67 8.61 5.98 -19.48
C GLU A 67 8.03 4.70 -20.09
N GLU A 68 7.64 3.74 -19.25
CA GLU A 68 7.03 2.49 -19.68
C GLU A 68 5.52 2.64 -19.90
N TYR A 69 4.86 3.45 -19.06
CA TYR A 69 3.42 3.70 -19.10
C TYR A 69 3.14 5.20 -19.22
N PRO A 70 3.14 5.76 -20.45
CA PRO A 70 2.97 7.20 -20.65
C PRO A 70 1.72 7.83 -20.01
N GLU A 71 0.67 7.04 -19.83
CA GLU A 71 -0.57 7.46 -19.16
C GLU A 71 -0.38 7.83 -17.69
N PHE A 72 0.74 7.40 -17.07
CA PHE A 72 1.03 7.69 -15.67
C PHE A 72 1.87 8.94 -15.45
N LYS A 73 2.12 9.70 -16.50
CA LYS A 73 2.82 10.97 -16.37
C LYS A 73 2.07 11.90 -15.41
N ASP A 74 2.80 12.45 -14.44
CA ASP A 74 2.27 13.31 -13.38
C ASP A 74 1.17 12.66 -12.52
N PHE A 75 1.09 11.32 -12.50
CA PHE A 75 0.13 10.61 -11.67
C PHE A 75 0.60 10.57 -10.22
N ASN A 76 0.01 11.43 -9.40
CA ASN A 76 0.23 11.48 -7.95
C ASN A 76 -1.14 11.73 -7.30
N LYS A 77 -1.70 10.72 -6.64
CA LYS A 77 -3.04 10.81 -6.05
C LYS A 77 -3.10 10.28 -4.64
N ALA A 78 -3.93 10.95 -3.82
CA ALA A 78 -4.34 10.47 -2.51
C ALA A 78 -5.76 9.93 -2.60
N TYR A 79 -6.01 8.82 -1.91
CA TYR A 79 -7.30 8.17 -1.82
C TYR A 79 -7.69 8.12 -0.34
N ILE A 80 -8.83 8.72 -0.01
CA ILE A 80 -9.34 8.79 1.35
C ILE A 80 -10.59 7.93 1.42
N ASN A 81 -10.68 7.13 2.48
CA ASN A 81 -11.78 6.17 2.69
C ASN A 81 -12.01 5.24 1.49
N PRO A 82 -10.94 4.71 0.86
CA PRO A 82 -11.15 3.82 -0.27
C PRO A 82 -11.69 2.46 0.17
N HIS A 83 -12.64 1.94 -0.60
CA HIS A 83 -13.20 0.60 -0.45
C HIS A 83 -13.29 -0.05 -1.82
N ILE A 84 -12.79 -1.28 -1.94
CA ILE A 84 -12.96 -2.08 -3.16
C ILE A 84 -14.36 -2.70 -3.10
N LEU A 85 -15.19 -2.38 -4.09
CA LEU A 85 -16.55 -2.87 -4.20
C LEU A 85 -16.62 -4.19 -4.95
N GLU A 86 -15.73 -4.38 -5.94
CA GLU A 86 -15.73 -5.55 -6.80
C GLU A 86 -14.33 -5.77 -7.36
N VAL A 87 -13.93 -7.03 -7.44
CA VAL A 87 -12.70 -7.46 -8.13
C VAL A 87 -13.10 -8.43 -9.22
N GLY A 88 -12.61 -8.22 -10.42
CA GLY A 88 -12.96 -9.06 -11.57
C GLY A 88 -11.94 -8.96 -12.69
N GLY A 89 -12.40 -9.20 -13.91
CA GLY A 89 -11.56 -9.23 -15.08
C GLY A 89 -10.70 -10.49 -15.12
N GLU A 90 -9.70 -10.45 -16.00
CA GLU A 90 -8.73 -11.53 -16.14
C GLU A 90 -7.81 -11.60 -14.91
N GLU A 91 -7.52 -12.80 -14.43
CA GLU A 91 -6.52 -13.00 -13.39
C GLU A 91 -5.13 -12.92 -13.99
N VAL A 92 -4.28 -12.09 -13.40
CA VAL A 92 -2.90 -11.86 -13.87
C VAL A 92 -1.93 -12.13 -12.73
N ASN A 93 -0.84 -12.83 -13.04
CA ASN A 93 0.28 -13.01 -12.13
C ASN A 93 1.28 -11.88 -12.31
N MET A 94 1.65 -11.22 -11.22
CA MET A 94 2.63 -10.15 -11.24
C MET A 94 3.45 -10.15 -9.95
N GLU A 95 4.74 -9.84 -10.07
CA GLU A 95 5.60 -9.71 -8.90
C GLU A 95 5.21 -8.47 -8.09
N GLU A 96 5.10 -8.64 -6.79
CA GLU A 96 4.84 -7.56 -5.83
C GLU A 96 5.93 -7.51 -4.77
N GLY A 97 6.16 -6.31 -4.25
CA GLY A 97 7.01 -6.03 -3.10
C GLY A 97 6.32 -5.00 -2.22
N CYS A 98 6.79 -4.83 -1.00
CA CYS A 98 6.17 -3.92 -0.04
C CYS A 98 7.23 -3.28 0.87
N LEU A 99 7.11 -1.98 1.12
CA LEU A 99 8.03 -1.26 2.00
C LEU A 99 8.00 -1.80 3.44
N SER A 100 6.89 -2.39 3.87
CA SER A 100 6.75 -3.03 5.19
C SER A 100 7.29 -4.47 5.24
N LEU A 101 7.72 -5.00 4.09
CA LEU A 101 8.30 -6.33 3.90
C LEU A 101 9.62 -6.23 3.13
N PRO A 102 10.64 -5.55 3.68
CA PRO A 102 11.88 -5.29 2.96
C PRO A 102 12.56 -6.60 2.51
N GLY A 103 12.95 -6.65 1.23
CA GLY A 103 13.65 -7.79 0.66
C GLY A 103 12.77 -8.97 0.26
N ILE A 104 11.45 -8.88 0.39
CA ILE A 104 10.52 -9.91 -0.07
C ILE A 104 9.83 -9.47 -1.35
N HIS A 105 9.99 -10.27 -2.41
CA HIS A 105 9.31 -10.09 -3.69
C HIS A 105 8.73 -11.45 -4.08
N GLU A 106 7.44 -11.50 -4.41
CA GLU A 106 6.75 -12.72 -4.76
C GLU A 106 5.69 -12.45 -5.83
N THR A 107 5.43 -13.45 -6.66
CA THR A 107 4.38 -13.38 -7.66
C THR A 107 3.02 -13.59 -7.00
N VAL A 108 2.11 -12.66 -7.26
CA VAL A 108 0.74 -12.67 -6.72
C VAL A 108 -0.25 -12.68 -7.88
N LYS A 109 -1.27 -13.53 -7.78
CA LYS A 109 -2.38 -13.57 -8.73
C LYS A 109 -3.49 -12.64 -8.24
N ARG A 110 -3.91 -11.72 -9.11
CA ARG A 110 -5.03 -10.80 -8.83
C ARG A 110 -5.88 -10.60 -10.08
N GLY A 111 -7.16 -10.29 -9.88
CA GLY A 111 -8.00 -9.78 -10.97
C GLY A 111 -7.46 -8.44 -11.46
N ASN A 112 -7.50 -8.20 -12.77
CA ASN A 112 -6.91 -7.00 -13.36
C ASN A 112 -7.88 -5.82 -13.45
N LYS A 113 -9.10 -5.96 -12.91
CA LYS A 113 -10.14 -4.95 -12.97
C LYS A 113 -10.87 -4.86 -11.64
N ILE A 114 -11.00 -3.65 -11.12
CA ILE A 114 -11.68 -3.41 -9.84
C ILE A 114 -12.65 -2.25 -9.99
N ARG A 115 -13.67 -2.24 -9.12
CA ARG A 115 -14.49 -1.05 -8.89
C ARG A 115 -14.23 -0.59 -7.48
N VAL A 116 -13.94 0.70 -7.32
CA VAL A 116 -13.58 1.30 -6.03
C VAL A 116 -14.44 2.52 -5.77
N LYS A 117 -14.71 2.75 -4.49
CA LYS A 117 -15.35 3.96 -3.99
C LYS A 117 -14.37 4.64 -3.04
N TYR A 118 -14.20 5.94 -3.19
CA TYR A 118 -13.33 6.72 -2.32
C TYR A 118 -13.77 8.18 -2.30
N VAL A 119 -13.21 8.97 -1.41
CA VAL A 119 -13.32 10.45 -1.47
C VAL A 119 -11.94 11.05 -1.77
N ASP A 120 -11.95 12.16 -2.48
CA ASP A 120 -10.73 12.93 -2.76
C ASP A 120 -10.36 13.84 -1.58
N GLU A 121 -9.32 14.66 -1.74
CA GLU A 121 -8.85 15.57 -0.68
C GLU A 121 -9.88 16.66 -0.32
N ASN A 122 -10.90 16.87 -1.15
CA ASN A 122 -12.02 17.77 -0.87
C ASN A 122 -13.25 17.02 -0.32
N PHE A 123 -13.10 15.71 0.00
CA PHE A 123 -14.18 14.85 0.44
C PHE A 123 -15.34 14.71 -0.55
N VAL A 124 -15.03 14.88 -1.84
CA VAL A 124 -15.98 14.55 -2.92
C VAL A 124 -15.91 13.06 -3.21
N GLU A 125 -17.07 12.41 -3.23
CA GLU A 125 -17.18 10.98 -3.52
C GLU A 125 -16.89 10.66 -4.99
N HIS A 126 -16.18 9.56 -5.20
CA HIS A 126 -15.91 8.99 -6.52
C HIS A 126 -16.19 7.49 -6.47
N GLU A 127 -16.81 6.96 -7.51
CA GLU A 127 -16.92 5.54 -7.74
C GLU A 127 -16.40 5.30 -9.16
N VAL A 128 -15.32 4.55 -9.28
CA VAL A 128 -14.63 4.37 -10.55
C VAL A 128 -14.28 2.91 -10.78
N GLU A 129 -14.20 2.55 -12.05
CA GLU A 129 -13.67 1.28 -12.50
C GLU A 129 -12.24 1.49 -12.95
N VAL A 130 -11.34 0.62 -12.50
CA VAL A 130 -9.90 0.74 -12.74
C VAL A 130 -9.39 -0.61 -13.21
N GLU A 131 -8.49 -0.62 -14.20
CA GLU A 131 -7.88 -1.84 -14.70
C GLU A 131 -6.39 -1.70 -14.90
N GLY A 132 -5.69 -2.82 -15.10
CA GLY A 132 -4.28 -2.86 -15.36
C GLY A 132 -3.41 -2.60 -14.13
N TYR A 133 -2.27 -1.95 -14.35
CA TYR A 133 -1.27 -1.75 -13.30
C TYR A 133 -1.78 -0.91 -12.14
N LEU A 134 -2.55 0.14 -12.39
CA LEU A 134 -3.14 0.95 -11.32
C LEU A 134 -4.08 0.11 -10.44
N ALA A 135 -4.88 -0.78 -11.04
CA ALA A 135 -5.73 -1.69 -10.27
C ALA A 135 -4.89 -2.64 -9.38
N ARG A 136 -3.73 -3.06 -9.85
CA ARG A 136 -2.77 -3.87 -9.08
C ARG A 136 -2.28 -3.11 -7.85
N VAL A 137 -1.81 -1.89 -8.03
CA VAL A 137 -1.29 -1.05 -6.96
C VAL A 137 -2.40 -0.73 -5.95
N MET A 138 -3.60 -0.38 -6.43
CA MET A 138 -4.74 -0.11 -5.55
C MET A 138 -5.09 -1.32 -4.69
N GLN A 139 -5.15 -2.52 -5.26
CA GLN A 139 -5.46 -3.73 -4.49
C GLN A 139 -4.42 -3.99 -3.40
N HIS A 140 -3.15 -3.83 -3.74
CA HIS A 140 -2.05 -3.99 -2.79
C HIS A 140 -2.18 -3.02 -1.62
N GLU A 141 -2.36 -1.72 -1.91
CA GLU A 141 -2.41 -0.67 -0.89
C GLU A 141 -3.72 -0.71 -0.09
N PHE A 142 -4.85 -1.00 -0.75
CA PHE A 142 -6.14 -1.06 -0.05
C PHE A 142 -6.26 -2.31 0.81
N ASP A 143 -5.55 -3.40 0.48
CA ASP A 143 -5.41 -4.57 1.36
C ASP A 143 -4.83 -4.17 2.72
N HIS A 144 -3.83 -3.28 2.75
CA HIS A 144 -3.26 -2.79 4.00
C HIS A 144 -4.32 -2.16 4.93
N LEU A 145 -5.33 -1.51 4.35
CA LEU A 145 -6.40 -0.89 5.11
C LEU A 145 -7.34 -1.93 5.75
N ASP A 146 -7.33 -3.16 5.23
CA ASP A 146 -8.10 -4.28 5.77
C ASP A 146 -7.23 -5.23 6.61
N GLY A 147 -6.03 -4.81 6.96
CA GLY A 147 -5.09 -5.61 7.75
C GLY A 147 -4.46 -6.77 6.98
N LYS A 148 -4.46 -6.69 5.66
CA LYS A 148 -3.91 -7.72 4.76
C LYS A 148 -2.63 -7.25 4.10
N MET A 149 -1.77 -8.21 3.77
CA MET A 149 -0.52 -7.97 3.05
C MET A 149 -0.46 -8.90 1.84
N PHE A 150 0.34 -8.55 0.83
CA PHE A 150 0.39 -9.35 -0.41
C PHE A 150 0.82 -10.80 -0.15
N ILE A 151 1.62 -11.04 0.87
CA ILE A 151 2.06 -12.40 1.24
C ILE A 151 0.91 -13.31 1.67
N ASP A 152 -0.22 -12.74 2.09
CA ASP A 152 -1.40 -13.50 2.48
C ASP A 152 -2.04 -14.23 1.28
N HIS A 153 -1.77 -13.76 0.06
CA HIS A 153 -2.26 -14.35 -1.18
C HIS A 153 -1.37 -15.49 -1.71
N LEU A 154 -0.25 -15.76 -1.07
CA LEU A 154 0.69 -16.80 -1.50
C LEU A 154 0.20 -18.20 -1.16
N SER A 155 0.64 -19.19 -1.96
CA SER A 155 0.42 -20.59 -1.63
C SER A 155 1.12 -20.97 -0.32
N PRO A 156 0.69 -22.05 0.36
CA PRO A 156 1.37 -22.51 1.58
C PRO A 156 2.86 -22.79 1.37
N LEU A 157 3.23 -23.32 0.21
CA LEU A 157 4.64 -23.56 -0.13
C LEU A 157 5.44 -22.27 -0.21
N ARG A 158 4.92 -21.24 -0.90
CA ARG A 158 5.61 -19.96 -1.02
C ARG A 158 5.69 -19.25 0.34
N LYS A 159 4.65 -19.33 1.17
CA LYS A 159 4.69 -18.81 2.54
C LYS A 159 5.80 -19.46 3.35
N GLN A 160 5.99 -20.78 3.21
CA GLN A 160 7.06 -21.51 3.88
C GLN A 160 8.44 -21.02 3.44
N MET A 161 8.62 -20.73 2.15
CA MET A 161 9.90 -20.29 1.59
C MET A 161 10.34 -18.92 2.08
N ILE A 162 9.41 -18.01 2.41
CA ILE A 162 9.72 -16.67 2.92
C ILE A 162 9.79 -16.60 4.44
N LYS A 163 9.50 -17.68 5.15
CA LYS A 163 9.41 -17.72 6.61
C LYS A 163 10.67 -17.22 7.32
N GLY A 164 11.84 -17.53 6.79
CA GLY A 164 13.11 -17.09 7.36
C GLY A 164 13.24 -15.56 7.34
N LYS A 165 12.88 -14.93 6.23
CA LYS A 165 12.89 -13.46 6.10
C LYS A 165 11.87 -12.81 7.03
N LEU A 166 10.67 -13.40 7.15
CA LEU A 166 9.65 -12.92 8.07
C LEU A 166 10.11 -13.01 9.52
N ASN A 167 10.77 -14.10 9.91
CA ASN A 167 11.32 -14.26 11.25
C ASN A 167 12.37 -13.20 11.57
N THR A 168 13.20 -12.81 10.60
CA THR A 168 14.16 -11.71 10.76
C THR A 168 13.45 -10.40 11.07
N MET A 169 12.34 -10.13 10.41
CA MET A 169 11.52 -8.94 10.67
C MET A 169 10.86 -8.99 12.05
N LEU A 170 10.35 -10.16 12.46
CA LEU A 170 9.75 -10.35 13.78
C LEU A 170 10.75 -10.16 14.91
N LYS A 171 12.04 -10.35 14.66
CA LYS A 171 13.13 -10.09 15.61
C LYS A 171 13.63 -8.65 15.59
N GLY A 172 13.05 -7.79 14.75
CA GLY A 172 13.47 -6.40 14.60
C GLY A 172 14.84 -6.23 13.93
N LYS A 173 15.23 -7.18 13.08
CA LYS A 173 16.58 -7.24 12.46
C LYS A 173 16.56 -7.03 10.94
N ALA A 174 15.46 -6.57 10.38
CA ALA A 174 15.37 -6.25 8.95
C ALA A 174 16.27 -5.03 8.62
N ARG A 175 16.74 -4.98 7.38
CA ARG A 175 17.57 -3.88 6.88
C ARG A 175 16.94 -3.29 5.61
N SER A 176 17.07 -1.97 5.47
CA SER A 176 16.64 -1.25 4.28
C SER A 176 17.41 0.06 4.15
N SER A 177 17.24 0.73 3.02
CA SER A 177 17.81 2.06 2.77
C SER A 177 16.96 3.20 3.37
N TYR A 178 15.77 2.91 3.85
CA TYR A 178 14.85 3.89 4.41
C TYR A 178 14.63 3.67 5.91
N LYS A 179 14.14 4.70 6.59
CA LYS A 179 13.87 4.67 8.02
C LYS A 179 12.70 3.72 8.32
N MET A 180 12.94 2.80 9.25
CA MET A 180 11.94 1.79 9.64
C MET A 180 11.58 1.86 11.12
N LYS A 181 10.35 1.45 11.43
CA LYS A 181 9.88 1.17 12.78
C LYS A 181 9.68 -0.33 12.91
N GLN A 182 10.59 -1.00 13.59
CA GLN A 182 10.57 -2.44 13.77
C GLN A 182 10.07 -2.84 15.14
N VAL A 183 9.67 -4.11 15.27
CA VAL A 183 9.38 -4.73 16.58
C VAL A 183 10.63 -4.69 17.44
N LYS A 184 10.48 -4.48 18.74
CA LYS A 184 11.59 -4.48 19.72
C LYS A 184 11.87 -5.89 20.24
#